data_08f8b17f9adafde5d44fd61a60370d48
#
_entry.id   08f8b17f9adafde5d44fd61a60370d48
#
_cell.length_a   1.000
_cell.length_b   1.000
_cell.length_c   1.000
_cell.angle_alpha   90.00
_cell.angle_beta   90.00
_cell.angle_gamma   90.00
#
_symmetry.space_group_name_H-M   'P 1'
#
loop_
_entity.id
_entity.type
_entity.pdbx_description
1 polymer ?
#
loop_
_entity_poly.entity_id
_entity_poly.type
_entity_poly.pdbx_seq_one_letter_code
_entity_poly.pdbx_strand_id
1 'polypeptide(L)'
;MARTYLVVIDDSPEARVALRFAARRAAKTGGAVEVLAVVEPQDFVQWGGVQAAIEEEQRLRIEASVAASVGEIMDAAGITPEIVVRSGDRVSVVRAYVGTREDIAALVLGAAPSGKPGPLVADFTGNDAGKLPCPVMIIPGSLTDEQLENLS
;
A
#
# COMPACT_ATOMS: atom_id res chain seq x y z
N MET A 1 9.91 -15.04 13.66
CA MET A 1 8.86 -14.10 13.21
C MET A 1 9.01 -13.80 11.74
N ALA A 2 7.94 -13.95 11.00
CA ALA A 2 7.96 -13.58 9.60
C ALA A 2 8.08 -12.06 9.48
N ARG A 3 8.98 -11.61 8.60
CA ARG A 3 9.10 -10.19 8.27
C ARG A 3 7.97 -9.82 7.32
N THR A 4 7.19 -8.83 7.69
CA THR A 4 6.07 -8.37 6.87
C THR A 4 6.43 -7.10 6.14
N TYR A 5 6.28 -7.11 4.83
CA TYR A 5 6.37 -5.92 4.00
C TYR A 5 4.95 -5.39 3.82
N LEU A 6 4.70 -4.21 4.36
CA LEU A 6 3.40 -3.55 4.24
C LEU A 6 3.41 -2.62 3.05
N VAL A 7 2.56 -2.90 2.08
CA VAL A 7 2.41 -2.07 0.87
C VAL A 7 1.09 -1.33 0.95
N VAL A 8 1.11 -0.02 0.79
CA VAL A 8 -0.11 0.76 0.64
C VAL A 8 -0.44 0.84 -0.83
N ILE A 9 -1.60 0.33 -1.21
CA ILE A 9 -2.03 0.29 -2.60
C ILE A 9 -3.16 1.28 -2.86
N ASP A 10 -3.07 1.94 -4.01
CA ASP A 10 -4.12 2.76 -4.59
C ASP A 10 -4.21 2.45 -6.08
N ASP A 11 -4.95 3.25 -6.84
CA ASP A 11 -5.11 3.02 -8.28
C ASP A 11 -3.91 3.49 -9.11
N SER A 12 -2.84 3.98 -8.48
CA SER A 12 -1.69 4.52 -9.20
C SER A 12 -0.79 3.43 -9.76
N PRO A 13 -0.14 3.68 -10.91
CA PRO A 13 0.85 2.75 -11.46
C PRO A 13 2.04 2.51 -10.53
N GLU A 14 2.51 3.54 -9.83
CA GLU A 14 3.63 3.43 -8.89
C GLU A 14 3.32 2.53 -7.70
N ALA A 15 2.07 2.46 -7.25
CA ALA A 15 1.67 1.53 -6.21
C ALA A 15 1.81 0.08 -6.67
N ARG A 16 1.52 -0.21 -7.94
CA ARG A 16 1.71 -1.54 -8.52
C ARG A 16 3.20 -1.90 -8.62
N VAL A 17 4.05 -0.94 -8.97
CA VAL A 17 5.50 -1.15 -9.00
C VAL A 17 6.00 -1.48 -7.59
N ALA A 18 5.56 -0.75 -6.59
CA ALA A 18 5.89 -1.01 -5.20
C ALA A 18 5.44 -2.42 -4.75
N LEU A 19 4.24 -2.82 -5.17
CA LEU A 19 3.70 -4.14 -4.86
C LEU A 19 4.54 -5.26 -5.49
N ARG A 20 4.95 -5.11 -6.75
CA ARG A 20 5.83 -6.06 -7.42
C ARG A 20 7.18 -6.18 -6.73
N PHE A 21 7.75 -5.06 -6.31
CA PHE A 21 8.99 -5.06 -5.54
C PHE A 21 8.83 -5.83 -4.23
N ALA A 22 7.80 -5.52 -3.45
CA ALA A 22 7.55 -6.16 -2.17
C ALA A 22 7.33 -7.67 -2.31
N ALA A 23 6.58 -8.10 -3.34
CA ALA A 23 6.32 -9.50 -3.60
C ALA A 23 7.61 -10.26 -3.90
N ARG A 24 8.46 -9.73 -4.77
CA ARG A 24 9.74 -10.34 -5.10
C ARG A 24 10.70 -10.36 -3.92
N ARG A 25 10.73 -9.27 -3.16
CA ARG A 25 11.56 -9.19 -1.96
C ARG A 25 11.13 -10.20 -0.92
N ALA A 26 9.84 -10.34 -0.67
CA ALA A 26 9.31 -11.34 0.25
C ALA A 26 9.63 -12.75 -0.20
N ALA A 27 9.49 -13.04 -1.49
CA ALA A 27 9.83 -14.36 -2.04
C ALA A 27 11.31 -14.68 -1.84
N LYS A 28 12.20 -13.72 -2.02
CA LYS A 28 13.64 -13.91 -1.86
C LYS A 28 14.10 -14.00 -0.40
N THR A 29 13.38 -13.37 0.51
CA THR A 29 13.79 -13.28 1.93
C THR A 29 12.98 -14.18 2.86
N GLY A 30 12.00 -14.90 2.32
CA GLY A 30 11.10 -15.72 3.15
C GLY A 30 10.13 -14.88 3.97
N GLY A 31 9.87 -13.63 3.57
CA GLY A 31 8.96 -12.73 4.24
C GLY A 31 7.50 -12.88 3.79
N ALA A 32 6.64 -12.09 4.39
CA ALA A 32 5.23 -12.01 4.05
C ALA A 32 4.90 -10.62 3.47
N VAL A 33 3.82 -10.55 2.70
CA VAL A 33 3.30 -9.27 2.18
C VAL A 33 1.91 -9.04 2.73
N GLU A 34 1.71 -7.85 3.26
CA GLU A 34 0.40 -7.35 3.65
C GLU A 34 0.09 -6.11 2.82
N VAL A 35 -1.10 -6.06 2.28
CA VAL A 35 -1.54 -4.96 1.41
C VAL A 35 -2.61 -4.17 2.15
N LEU A 36 -2.36 -2.89 2.33
CA LEU A 36 -3.30 -1.97 2.94
C LEU A 36 -3.88 -1.04 1.88
N ALA A 37 -5.19 -1.12 1.70
CA ALA A 37 -5.94 -0.21 0.86
C ALA A 37 -6.71 0.77 1.76
N VAL A 38 -6.59 2.05 1.51
CA VAL A 38 -7.31 3.08 2.26
C VAL A 38 -8.35 3.73 1.37
N VAL A 39 -9.60 3.66 1.82
CA VAL A 39 -10.73 4.31 1.17
C VAL A 39 -10.95 5.64 1.86
N GLU A 40 -10.70 6.73 1.15
CA GLU A 40 -10.99 8.05 1.68
C GLU A 40 -12.48 8.33 1.58
N PRO A 41 -13.12 8.79 2.67
CA PRO A 41 -14.52 9.19 2.58
C PRO A 41 -14.61 10.37 1.61
N GLN A 42 -15.37 10.21 0.56
CA GLN A 42 -15.69 11.32 -0.30
C GLN A 42 -16.74 12.19 0.40
N ASP A 43 -16.62 13.48 0.24
CA ASP A 43 -17.60 14.44 0.75
C ASP A 43 -18.93 14.29 0.00
N PHE A 44 -19.65 13.21 0.26
CA PHE A 44 -21.03 13.09 -0.18
C PHE A 44 -21.90 13.92 0.75
N VAL A 45 -21.91 15.21 0.52
CA VAL A 45 -22.67 16.13 1.32
C VAL A 45 -24.16 15.77 1.22
N GLN A 46 -24.74 15.37 2.35
CA GLN A 46 -26.18 15.56 2.63
C GLN A 46 -27.18 14.52 2.13
N TRP A 47 -26.79 13.30 1.88
CA TRP A 47 -27.77 12.31 1.42
C TRP A 47 -28.12 11.26 2.50
N GLY A 48 -27.87 11.53 3.77
CA GLY A 48 -28.33 10.69 4.89
C GLY A 48 -28.00 9.22 4.73
N GLY A 49 -29.00 8.34 4.75
CA GLY A 49 -28.81 6.90 4.60
C GLY A 49 -28.27 6.43 3.25
N VAL A 50 -28.33 7.28 2.21
CA VAL A 50 -27.78 6.99 0.89
C VAL A 50 -26.25 7.02 0.91
N GLN A 51 -25.67 7.90 1.73
CA GLN A 51 -24.22 8.00 1.86
C GLN A 51 -23.59 6.70 2.35
N ALA A 52 -24.16 6.08 3.37
CA ALA A 52 -23.67 4.82 3.91
C ALA A 52 -23.70 3.69 2.86
N ALA A 53 -24.77 3.63 2.05
CA ALA A 53 -24.89 2.64 0.99
C ALA A 53 -23.86 2.86 -0.12
N ILE A 54 -23.60 4.11 -0.49
CA ILE A 54 -22.60 4.48 -1.50
C ILE A 54 -21.20 4.15 -1.01
N GLU A 55 -20.87 4.47 0.24
CA GLU A 55 -19.58 4.15 0.84
C GLU A 55 -19.33 2.65 0.87
N GLU A 56 -20.32 1.86 1.25
CA GLU A 56 -20.20 0.40 1.28
C GLU A 56 -20.02 -0.18 -0.13
N GLU A 57 -20.75 0.32 -1.10
CA GLU A 57 -20.60 -0.08 -2.50
C GLU A 57 -19.20 0.25 -3.04
N GLN A 58 -18.70 1.44 -2.74
CA GLN A 58 -17.33 1.83 -3.11
C GLN A 58 -16.29 0.96 -2.45
N ARG A 59 -16.45 0.67 -1.17
CA ARG A 59 -15.54 -0.19 -0.44
C ARG A 59 -15.47 -1.58 -1.07
N LEU A 60 -16.61 -2.18 -1.39
CA LEU A 60 -16.67 -3.49 -2.05
C LEU A 60 -16.02 -3.46 -3.43
N ARG A 61 -16.20 -2.38 -4.18
CA ARG A 61 -15.58 -2.20 -5.49
C ARG A 61 -14.06 -2.10 -5.39
N ILE A 62 -13.57 -1.35 -4.42
CA ILE A 62 -12.14 -1.20 -4.17
C ILE A 62 -11.54 -2.52 -3.71
N GLU A 63 -12.19 -3.24 -2.80
CA GLU A 63 -11.76 -4.57 -2.38
C GLU A 63 -11.62 -5.52 -3.57
N ALA A 64 -12.61 -5.56 -4.46
CA ALA A 64 -12.58 -6.42 -5.64
C ALA A 64 -11.46 -6.03 -6.60
N SER A 65 -11.28 -4.73 -6.85
CA SER A 65 -10.22 -4.21 -7.72
C SER A 65 -8.83 -4.51 -7.16
N VAL A 66 -8.65 -4.29 -5.87
CA VAL A 66 -7.39 -4.58 -5.18
C VAL A 66 -7.11 -6.08 -5.21
N ALA A 67 -8.09 -6.91 -4.90
CA ALA A 67 -7.93 -8.36 -4.91
C ALA A 67 -7.49 -8.88 -6.29
N ALA A 68 -8.07 -8.34 -7.37
CA ALA A 68 -7.71 -8.73 -8.73
C ALA A 68 -6.26 -8.33 -9.07
N SER A 69 -5.88 -7.09 -8.80
CA SER A 69 -4.54 -6.57 -9.08
C SER A 69 -3.48 -7.27 -8.23
N VAL A 70 -3.76 -7.44 -6.95
CA VAL A 70 -2.85 -8.08 -6.00
C VAL A 70 -2.67 -9.55 -6.33
N GLY A 71 -3.77 -10.25 -6.66
CA GLY A 71 -3.73 -11.68 -6.99
C GLY A 71 -2.79 -11.98 -8.14
N GLU A 72 -2.88 -11.23 -9.22
CA GLU A 72 -2.04 -11.41 -10.39
C GLU A 72 -0.54 -11.24 -10.06
N ILE A 73 -0.20 -10.18 -9.33
CA ILE A 73 1.18 -9.88 -8.97
C ILE A 73 1.73 -10.92 -7.98
N MET A 74 0.92 -11.30 -7.01
CA MET A 74 1.34 -12.24 -5.96
C MET A 74 1.47 -13.66 -6.48
N ASP A 75 0.58 -14.09 -7.37
CA ASP A 75 0.68 -15.41 -8.00
C ASP A 75 1.98 -15.55 -8.80
N ALA A 76 2.37 -14.50 -9.52
CA ALA A 76 3.63 -14.49 -10.25
C ALA A 76 4.85 -14.65 -9.35
N ALA A 77 4.79 -14.17 -8.12
CA ALA A 77 5.87 -14.27 -7.14
C ALA A 77 5.73 -15.50 -6.22
N GLY A 78 4.62 -16.22 -6.28
CA GLY A 78 4.36 -17.35 -5.39
C GLY A 78 4.04 -16.94 -3.95
N ILE A 79 3.52 -15.75 -3.74
CA ILE A 79 3.20 -15.18 -2.43
C ILE A 79 1.68 -15.11 -2.25
N THR A 80 1.22 -15.49 -1.06
CA THR A 80 -0.18 -15.29 -0.66
C THR A 80 -0.25 -14.06 0.25
N PRO A 81 -0.80 -12.94 -0.22
CA PRO A 81 -0.85 -11.72 0.58
C PRO A 81 -2.02 -11.72 1.55
N GLU A 82 -1.88 -10.95 2.62
CA GLU A 82 -3.01 -10.52 3.42
C GLU A 82 -3.47 -9.16 2.91
N ILE A 83 -4.77 -9.00 2.71
CA ILE A 83 -5.34 -7.75 2.21
C ILE A 83 -6.23 -7.14 3.29
N VAL A 84 -5.95 -5.89 3.64
CA VAL A 84 -6.69 -5.15 4.66
C VAL A 84 -7.20 -3.86 4.03
N VAL A 85 -8.48 -3.58 4.23
CA VAL A 85 -9.11 -2.33 3.75
C VAL A 85 -9.55 -1.51 4.96
N ARG A 86 -9.16 -0.25 4.97
CA ARG A 86 -9.53 0.71 6.03
C ARG A 86 -10.10 1.97 5.39
N SER A 87 -10.94 2.67 6.13
CA SER A 87 -11.54 3.94 5.71
C SER A 87 -10.98 5.08 6.56
N GLY A 88 -10.76 6.21 5.94
CA GLY A 88 -10.29 7.42 6.62
C GLY A 88 -9.29 8.21 5.79
N ASP A 89 -8.66 9.19 6.42
CA ASP A 89 -7.57 9.93 5.82
C ASP A 89 -6.36 9.03 5.61
N ARG A 90 -5.84 8.98 4.40
CA ARG A 90 -4.79 8.02 4.01
C ARG A 90 -3.57 8.09 4.91
N VAL A 91 -3.04 9.27 5.13
CA VAL A 91 -1.84 9.46 5.95
C VAL A 91 -2.10 9.03 7.41
N SER A 92 -3.22 9.46 7.96
CA SER A 92 -3.59 9.14 9.35
C SER A 92 -3.82 7.65 9.56
N VAL A 93 -4.51 7.00 8.62
CA VAL A 93 -4.79 5.56 8.68
C VAL A 93 -3.49 4.75 8.62
N VAL A 94 -2.61 5.06 7.67
CA VAL A 94 -1.33 4.35 7.52
C VAL A 94 -0.46 4.55 8.75
N ARG A 95 -0.36 5.77 9.25
CA ARG A 95 0.41 6.09 10.46
C ARG A 95 -0.09 5.32 11.67
N ALA A 96 -1.40 5.29 11.89
CA ALA A 96 -2.00 4.53 12.98
C ALA A 96 -1.78 3.01 12.82
N TYR A 97 -1.89 2.52 11.60
CA TYR A 97 -1.73 1.10 11.29
C TYR A 97 -0.32 0.60 11.60
N VAL A 98 0.71 1.30 11.14
CA VAL A 98 2.10 0.92 11.44
C VAL A 98 2.44 1.10 12.91
N GLY A 99 1.81 2.06 13.57
CA GLY A 99 2.04 2.34 15.00
C GLY A 99 1.55 1.23 15.94
N THR A 100 0.63 0.38 15.48
CA THR A 100 0.10 -0.73 16.28
C THR A 100 0.79 -2.06 15.99
N ARG A 101 1.77 -2.07 15.10
CA ARG A 101 2.43 -3.30 14.63
C ARG A 101 3.91 -3.30 14.98
N GLU A 102 4.41 -4.46 15.37
CA GLU A 102 5.83 -4.68 15.68
C GLU A 102 6.54 -5.57 14.65
N ASP A 103 5.78 -6.17 13.76
CA ASP A 103 6.26 -7.14 12.77
C ASP A 103 6.49 -6.54 11.38
N ILE A 104 6.28 -5.25 11.19
CA ILE A 104 6.47 -4.58 9.90
C ILE A 104 7.97 -4.35 9.67
N ALA A 105 8.53 -5.11 8.75
CA ALA A 105 9.94 -4.99 8.37
C ALA A 105 10.19 -3.72 7.55
N ALA A 106 9.22 -3.33 6.74
CA ALA A 106 9.26 -2.08 6.00
C ALA A 106 7.87 -1.67 5.54
N LEU A 107 7.61 -0.37 5.57
CA LEU A 107 6.49 0.25 4.87
C LEU A 107 6.97 0.55 3.45
N VAL A 108 6.32 -0.04 2.45
CA VAL A 108 6.73 0.06 1.04
C VAL A 108 5.78 0.98 0.31
N LEU A 109 6.31 2.08 -0.22
CA LEU A 109 5.54 3.12 -0.90
C LEU A 109 6.05 3.31 -2.31
N GLY A 110 5.14 3.45 -3.26
CA GLY A 110 5.48 3.84 -4.62
C GLY A 110 5.56 5.35 -4.75
N ALA A 111 6.58 5.83 -5.46
CA ALA A 111 6.73 7.25 -5.77
C ALA A 111 6.44 7.51 -7.24
N ALA A 112 5.59 8.51 -7.52
CA ALA A 112 5.30 8.91 -8.89
C ALA A 112 6.58 9.34 -9.62
N PRO A 113 6.79 8.90 -10.87
CA PRO A 113 8.04 9.19 -11.59
C PRO A 113 8.17 10.63 -12.05
N SER A 114 7.10 11.39 -12.03
CA SER A 114 7.11 12.82 -12.42
C SER A 114 6.11 13.59 -11.56
N GLY A 115 6.36 14.87 -11.37
CA GLY A 115 5.53 15.72 -10.52
C GLY A 115 5.77 15.44 -9.03
N LYS A 116 4.72 15.56 -8.24
CA LYS A 116 4.79 15.27 -6.80
C LYS A 116 4.80 13.76 -6.57
N PRO A 117 5.62 13.26 -5.64
CA PRO A 117 5.76 11.82 -5.44
C PRO A 117 4.54 11.13 -4.85
N GLY A 118 3.63 11.87 -4.28
CA GLY A 118 2.43 11.39 -3.61
C GLY A 118 2.39 11.79 -2.14
N PRO A 119 1.18 11.85 -1.54
CA PRO A 119 1.01 12.35 -0.16
C PRO A 119 1.68 11.47 0.90
N LEU A 120 1.69 10.16 0.72
CA LEU A 120 2.35 9.27 1.67
C LEU A 120 3.86 9.44 1.64
N VAL A 121 4.45 9.49 0.45
CA VAL A 121 5.90 9.71 0.32
C VAL A 121 6.28 11.06 0.94
N ALA A 122 5.54 12.10 0.64
CA ALA A 122 5.81 13.44 1.19
C ALA A 122 5.73 13.46 2.72
N ASP A 123 4.71 12.82 3.29
CA ASP A 123 4.51 12.79 4.73
C ASP A 123 5.55 11.94 5.45
N PHE A 124 5.78 10.72 4.98
CA PHE A 124 6.66 9.76 5.67
C PHE A 124 8.14 10.00 5.46
N THR A 125 8.53 10.91 4.59
CA THR A 125 9.92 11.36 4.43
C THR A 125 10.17 12.76 5.01
N GLY A 126 9.16 13.37 5.62
CA GLY A 126 9.23 14.70 6.21
C GLY A 126 9.81 14.71 7.62
N ASN A 127 9.37 15.68 8.43
CA ASN A 127 9.93 15.96 9.74
C ASN A 127 9.86 14.81 10.74
N ASP A 128 8.85 13.94 10.61
CA ASP A 128 8.63 12.84 11.55
C ASP A 128 9.28 11.53 11.09
N ALA A 129 10.01 11.53 9.97
CA ALA A 129 10.61 10.32 9.42
C ALA A 129 11.49 9.57 10.43
N GLY A 130 12.23 10.31 11.27
CA GLY A 130 13.10 9.73 12.28
C GLY A 130 12.38 9.10 13.47
N LYS A 131 11.08 9.28 13.57
CA LYS A 131 10.26 8.77 14.70
C LYS A 131 9.33 7.63 14.27
N LEU A 132 9.40 7.17 13.04
CA LEU A 132 8.56 6.09 12.54
C LEU A 132 8.93 4.76 13.21
N PRO A 133 7.93 3.89 13.45
CA PRO A 133 8.19 2.60 14.12
C PRO A 133 8.84 1.55 13.24
N CYS A 134 8.98 1.80 11.94
CA CYS A 134 9.58 0.87 10.97
C CYS A 134 10.29 1.64 9.85
N PRO A 135 11.20 0.96 9.13
CA PRO A 135 11.81 1.53 7.93
C PRO A 135 10.77 1.81 6.84
N VAL A 136 11.07 2.79 6.00
CA VAL A 136 10.25 3.11 4.82
C VAL A 136 11.08 2.85 3.57
N MET A 137 10.55 2.07 2.65
CA MET A 137 11.14 1.85 1.34
C MET A 137 10.36 2.65 0.30
N ILE A 138 11.05 3.50 -0.42
CA ILE A 138 10.46 4.29 -1.51
C ILE A 138 10.83 3.64 -2.82
N ILE A 139 9.83 3.16 -3.55
CA ILE A 139 10.05 2.48 -4.82
C ILE A 139 9.70 3.42 -5.96
N PRO A 140 10.70 3.83 -6.75
CA PRO A 140 10.43 4.69 -7.91
C PRO A 140 9.49 4.04 -8.91
N GLY A 141 8.43 4.75 -9.28
CA GLY A 141 7.43 4.24 -10.21
C GLY A 141 7.94 4.02 -11.64
N SER A 142 9.14 4.54 -11.93
CA SER A 142 9.80 4.37 -13.24
C SER A 142 10.55 3.06 -13.38
N LEU A 143 10.68 2.26 -12.33
CA LEU A 143 11.43 1.00 -12.38
C LEU A 143 10.74 0.00 -13.32
N THR A 144 11.54 -0.63 -14.18
CA THR A 144 11.09 -1.71 -15.07
C THR A 144 11.03 -3.03 -14.31
N ASP A 145 10.36 -4.03 -14.89
CA ASP A 145 10.30 -5.37 -14.29
C ASP A 145 11.70 -5.99 -14.16
N GLU A 146 12.60 -5.75 -15.11
CA GLU A 146 13.98 -6.20 -15.04
C GLU A 146 14.72 -5.57 -13.87
N GLN A 147 14.57 -4.25 -13.69
CA GLN A 147 15.17 -3.55 -12.55
C GLN A 147 14.60 -4.04 -11.22
N LEU A 148 13.29 -4.27 -11.14
CA LEU A 148 12.66 -4.82 -9.95
C LEU A 148 13.23 -6.19 -9.60
N GLU A 149 13.44 -7.05 -10.58
CA GLU A 149 14.04 -8.37 -10.38
C GLU A 149 15.46 -8.27 -9.83
N ASN A 150 16.25 -7.36 -10.37
CA ASN A 150 17.64 -7.19 -9.96
C ASN A 150 17.79 -6.50 -8.61
N LEU A 151 16.88 -5.59 -8.25
CA LEU A 151 17.00 -4.76 -7.05
C LEU A 151 16.27 -5.33 -5.83
N SER A 152 15.31 -6.19 -6.05
CA SER A 152 14.59 -6.82 -4.96
C SER A 152 15.40 -7.97 -4.36
#